data_b668beac2dfad8b717a61a61e7eb921e
#
_entry.id   b668beac2dfad8b717a61a61e7eb921e
#
_cell.length_a   1.000
_cell.length_b   1.000
_cell.length_c   1.000
_cell.angle_alpha   90.00
_cell.angle_beta   90.00
_cell.angle_gamma   90.00
#
_symmetry.space_group_name_H-M   'P 1'
#
loop_
_entity.id
_entity.type
_entity.pdbx_description
1 polymer ?
#
loop_
_entity_poly.entity_id
_entity_poly.type
_entity_poly.pdbx_seq_one_letter_code
_entity_poly.pdbx_strand_id
1 'polypeptide(L)'
;MNYTRNAVYTRVVNAIHAQYPDVYCTSRYVARPSTFPSCYIREIDNSRPIQFTQLDFEDVQWESAFEIQVVSNKKNTAESEAYNILALAKAAFNNLYYREFSETSIDSGDKFTVIGRFRRVIGGGDVMPTEYNF
;
A
#
# COMPACT_ATOMS: atom_id res chain seq x y z
N MET A 1 -17.64 0.27 8.45
CA MET A 1 -16.23 -0.10 8.67
C MET A 1 -15.36 1.14 8.64
N ASN A 2 -14.48 1.26 9.62
CA ASN A 2 -13.66 2.47 9.76
C ASN A 2 -12.43 2.49 8.85
N TYR A 3 -12.01 1.32 8.37
CA TYR A 3 -10.92 1.19 7.40
C TYR A 3 -11.51 1.13 6.00
N THR A 4 -11.59 2.27 5.36
CA THR A 4 -12.03 2.32 3.97
C THR A 4 -10.82 2.25 3.04
N ARG A 5 -11.03 1.77 1.81
CA ARG A 5 -10.00 1.75 0.79
C ARG A 5 -9.38 3.14 0.60
N ASN A 6 -10.22 4.17 0.51
CA ASN A 6 -9.72 5.53 0.29
C ASN A 6 -8.96 6.07 1.49
N ALA A 7 -9.37 5.73 2.70
CA ALA A 7 -8.68 6.20 3.89
C ALA A 7 -7.28 5.58 4.00
N VAL A 8 -7.15 4.29 3.72
CA VAL A 8 -5.84 3.62 3.73
C VAL A 8 -4.96 4.19 2.62
N TYR A 9 -5.50 4.31 1.41
CA TYR A 9 -4.78 4.90 0.28
C TYR A 9 -4.24 6.30 0.63
N THR A 10 -5.08 7.15 1.19
CA THR A 10 -4.69 8.52 1.55
C THR A 10 -3.55 8.54 2.58
N ARG A 11 -3.63 7.66 3.58
CA ARG A 11 -2.56 7.57 4.59
C ARG A 11 -1.22 7.19 3.98
N VAL A 12 -1.23 6.21 3.09
CA VAL A 12 0.00 5.74 2.45
C VAL A 12 0.56 6.81 1.52
N VAL A 13 -0.29 7.46 0.73
CA VAL A 13 0.14 8.55 -0.17
C VAL A 13 0.73 9.71 0.62
N ASN A 14 0.09 10.09 1.73
CA ASN A 14 0.60 11.18 2.56
C ASN A 14 1.97 10.85 3.16
N ALA A 15 2.18 9.60 3.57
CA ALA A 15 3.46 9.17 4.11
C ALA A 15 4.56 9.24 3.04
N ILE A 16 4.25 8.87 1.81
CA ILE A 16 5.19 8.96 0.69
C ILE A 16 5.50 10.43 0.37
N HIS A 17 4.46 11.25 0.23
CA HIS A 17 4.62 12.65 -0.15
C HIS A 17 5.31 13.49 0.92
N ALA A 18 5.34 13.04 2.17
CA ALA A 18 6.06 13.74 3.22
C ALA A 18 7.56 13.82 2.93
N GLN A 19 8.12 12.85 2.21
CA GLN A 19 9.54 12.84 1.86
C GLN A 19 9.81 12.87 0.36
N TYR A 20 8.85 12.42 -0.45
CA TYR A 20 8.95 12.41 -1.91
C TYR A 20 7.72 13.09 -2.51
N PRO A 21 7.62 14.43 -2.41
CA PRO A 21 6.40 15.14 -2.85
C PRO A 21 6.15 15.06 -4.36
N ASP A 22 7.18 14.74 -5.15
CA ASP A 22 7.06 14.67 -6.61
C ASP A 22 6.66 13.30 -7.13
N VAL A 23 6.47 12.31 -6.25
CA VAL A 23 6.02 10.99 -6.67
C VAL A 23 4.57 11.08 -7.18
N TYR A 24 4.36 10.56 -8.39
CA TYR A 24 3.01 10.46 -8.93
C TYR A 24 2.32 9.22 -8.35
N CYS A 25 1.29 9.44 -7.53
CA CYS A 25 0.54 8.37 -6.90
C CYS A 25 -0.83 8.22 -7.57
N THR A 26 -1.23 6.98 -7.83
CA THR A 26 -2.52 6.67 -8.43
C THR A 26 -3.07 5.38 -7.85
N SER A 27 -4.40 5.25 -7.86
CA SER A 27 -5.09 4.01 -7.52
C SER A 27 -5.49 3.21 -8.75
N ARG A 28 -5.19 3.72 -9.95
CA ARG A 28 -5.50 3.05 -11.21
C ARG A 28 -4.23 2.66 -11.93
N TYR A 29 -4.22 1.44 -12.46
CA TYR A 29 -3.06 0.92 -13.17
C TYR A 29 -2.77 1.73 -14.43
N VAL A 30 -1.51 2.10 -14.59
CA VAL A 30 -1.01 2.77 -15.80
C VAL A 30 0.15 1.94 -16.33
N ALA A 31 -0.04 1.33 -17.51
CA ALA A 31 0.96 0.43 -18.07
C ALA A 31 2.27 1.17 -18.42
N ARG A 32 2.15 2.41 -18.86
CA ARG A 32 3.30 3.25 -19.22
C ARG A 32 3.17 4.61 -18.58
N PRO A 33 3.61 4.75 -17.31
CA PRO A 33 3.55 6.05 -16.65
C PRO A 33 4.35 7.09 -17.43
N SER A 34 3.83 8.30 -17.47
CA SER A 34 4.53 9.43 -18.10
C SER A 34 5.36 10.23 -17.10
N THR A 35 5.15 10.01 -15.83
CA THR A 35 5.83 10.73 -14.74
C THR A 35 6.51 9.71 -13.83
N PHE A 36 7.76 9.99 -13.47
CA PHE A 36 8.54 9.13 -12.58
C PHE A 36 9.15 9.95 -11.45
N PRO A 37 9.33 9.36 -10.26
CA PRO A 37 8.87 8.03 -9.90
C PRO A 37 7.35 7.97 -9.83
N SER A 38 6.79 6.80 -10.10
CA SER A 38 5.36 6.60 -10.02
C SER A 38 5.02 5.50 -9.02
N CYS A 39 3.86 5.61 -8.41
CA CYS A 39 3.42 4.71 -7.38
C CYS A 39 1.95 4.36 -7.63
N TYR A 40 1.68 3.07 -7.72
CA TYR A 40 0.34 2.55 -7.94
C TYR A 40 -0.08 1.75 -6.70
N ILE A 41 -1.15 2.18 -6.04
CA ILE A 41 -1.62 1.58 -4.79
C ILE A 41 -3.06 1.18 -4.98
N ARG A 42 -3.37 -0.11 -4.78
CA ARG A 42 -4.74 -0.58 -4.89
C ARG A 42 -5.06 -1.64 -3.86
N GLU A 43 -6.34 -1.74 -3.52
CA GLU A 43 -6.84 -2.85 -2.72
C GLU A 43 -7.03 -4.06 -3.63
N ILE A 44 -6.39 -5.17 -3.28
CA ILE A 44 -6.45 -6.41 -4.07
C ILE A 44 -7.37 -7.44 -3.47
N ASP A 45 -7.76 -7.27 -2.22
CA ASP A 45 -8.71 -8.16 -1.55
C ASP A 45 -9.44 -7.39 -0.47
N ASN A 46 -10.75 -7.59 -0.41
CA ASN A 46 -11.60 -7.09 0.66
C ASN A 46 -12.70 -8.12 0.84
N SER A 47 -12.43 -9.11 1.65
CA SER A 47 -13.32 -10.26 1.79
C SER A 47 -13.49 -10.62 3.26
N ARG A 48 -14.58 -11.33 3.53
CA ARG A 48 -14.84 -11.90 4.85
C ARG A 48 -14.22 -13.30 4.88
N PRO A 49 -13.28 -13.58 5.79
CA PRO A 49 -12.74 -14.94 5.92
C PRO A 49 -13.86 -15.94 6.24
N ILE A 50 -13.82 -17.09 5.59
CA ILE A 50 -14.88 -18.11 5.72
C ILE A 50 -15.04 -18.57 7.16
N GLN A 51 -13.94 -18.68 7.90
CA GLN A 51 -13.97 -19.14 9.29
C GLN A 51 -14.72 -18.21 10.24
N PHE A 52 -15.02 -16.98 9.81
CA PHE A 52 -15.72 -15.99 10.63
C PHE A 52 -17.17 -15.77 10.19
N THR A 53 -17.67 -16.49 9.19
CA THR A 53 -19.01 -16.25 8.64
C THR A 53 -20.14 -16.62 9.61
N GLN A 54 -19.85 -17.40 10.64
CA GLN A 54 -20.83 -17.83 11.64
C GLN A 54 -20.84 -16.97 12.89
N LEU A 55 -20.00 -15.95 12.95
CA LEU A 55 -19.95 -15.05 14.11
C LEU A 55 -21.11 -14.06 14.08
N ASP A 56 -21.45 -13.54 15.24
CA ASP A 56 -22.45 -12.48 15.38
C ASP A 56 -22.00 -11.23 14.64
N PHE A 57 -22.94 -10.32 14.35
CA PHE A 57 -22.64 -9.08 13.62
C PHE A 57 -21.57 -8.24 14.29
N GLU A 58 -21.48 -8.27 15.62
CA GLU A 58 -20.50 -7.51 16.37
C GLU A 58 -19.09 -8.04 16.18
N ASP A 59 -18.97 -9.32 15.82
CA ASP A 59 -17.70 -10.01 15.62
C ASP A 59 -17.30 -10.14 14.17
N VAL A 60 -17.98 -9.44 13.27
CA VAL A 60 -17.71 -9.50 11.83
C VAL A 60 -16.30 -8.97 11.56
N GLN A 61 -15.53 -9.76 10.81
CA GLN A 61 -14.18 -9.41 10.42
C GLN A 61 -14.02 -9.46 8.91
N TRP A 62 -13.11 -8.64 8.42
CA TRP A 62 -12.76 -8.58 7.00
C TRP A 62 -11.28 -8.78 6.82
N GLU A 63 -10.90 -9.47 5.74
CA GLU A 63 -9.51 -9.48 5.30
C GLU A 63 -9.35 -8.40 4.25
N SER A 64 -8.39 -7.50 4.48
CA SER A 64 -8.06 -6.43 3.56
C SER A 64 -6.62 -6.61 3.11
N ALA A 65 -6.39 -6.54 1.81
CA ALA A 65 -5.06 -6.61 1.24
C ALA A 65 -4.86 -5.50 0.21
N PHE A 66 -3.66 -4.92 0.23
CA PHE A 66 -3.25 -3.86 -0.69
C PHE A 66 -1.99 -4.27 -1.42
N GLU A 67 -1.86 -3.80 -2.64
CA GLU A 67 -0.65 -3.92 -3.44
C GLU A 67 -0.14 -2.52 -3.77
N ILE A 68 1.16 -2.33 -3.64
CA ILE A 68 1.82 -1.11 -4.08
C ILE A 68 2.89 -1.47 -5.09
N GLN A 69 2.91 -0.77 -6.22
CA GLN A 69 3.96 -0.87 -7.23
C GLN A 69 4.65 0.48 -7.33
N VAL A 70 5.95 0.49 -7.14
CA VAL A 70 6.77 1.70 -7.27
C VAL A 70 7.70 1.52 -8.47
N VAL A 71 7.66 2.46 -9.40
CA VAL A 71 8.49 2.43 -10.60
C VAL A 71 9.38 3.66 -10.61
N SER A 72 10.68 3.45 -10.75
CA SER A 72 11.67 4.53 -10.90
C SER A 72 12.46 4.30 -12.17
N ASN A 73 12.74 5.40 -12.88
CA ASN A 73 13.61 5.39 -14.06
C ASN A 73 14.86 6.25 -13.85
N LYS A 74 15.17 6.61 -12.61
CA LYS A 74 16.30 7.47 -12.32
C LYS A 74 17.60 6.79 -12.68
N LYS A 75 18.43 7.46 -13.46
CA LYS A 75 19.66 6.86 -13.94
C LYS A 75 20.59 6.51 -12.77
N ASN A 76 21.08 5.26 -12.75
CA ASN A 76 22.04 4.72 -11.77
C ASN A 76 21.50 4.55 -10.33
N THR A 77 20.31 5.09 -10.00
CA THR A 77 19.78 5.02 -8.64
C THR A 77 18.31 4.60 -8.59
N ALA A 78 17.79 4.03 -9.68
CA ALA A 78 16.39 3.63 -9.76
C ALA A 78 16.03 2.61 -8.69
N GLU A 79 16.89 1.61 -8.47
CA GLU A 79 16.67 0.59 -7.46
C GLU A 79 16.57 1.21 -6.06
N SER A 80 17.53 2.05 -5.68
CA SER A 80 17.53 2.70 -4.38
C SER A 80 16.31 3.58 -4.18
N GLU A 81 15.96 4.35 -5.20
CA GLU A 81 14.79 5.23 -5.12
C GLU A 81 13.50 4.43 -4.94
N ALA A 82 13.32 3.36 -5.73
CA ALA A 82 12.12 2.54 -5.63
C ALA A 82 12.00 1.89 -4.25
N TYR A 83 13.08 1.33 -3.73
CA TYR A 83 13.05 0.73 -2.39
C TYR A 83 12.86 1.74 -1.28
N ASN A 84 13.41 2.94 -1.42
CA ASN A 84 13.21 4.00 -0.42
C ASN A 84 11.74 4.42 -0.36
N ILE A 85 11.09 4.55 -1.50
CA ILE A 85 9.67 4.89 -1.56
C ILE A 85 8.83 3.74 -0.98
N LEU A 86 9.15 2.49 -1.34
CA LEU A 86 8.46 1.33 -0.78
C LEU A 86 8.62 1.27 0.74
N ALA A 87 9.77 1.63 1.27
CA ALA A 87 10.00 1.63 2.72
C ALA A 87 9.07 2.61 3.45
N LEU A 88 8.80 3.75 2.85
CA LEU A 88 7.84 4.71 3.43
C LEU A 88 6.42 4.15 3.42
N ALA A 89 6.03 3.51 2.32
CA ALA A 89 4.73 2.85 2.23
C ALA A 89 4.62 1.71 3.24
N LYS A 90 5.68 0.91 3.37
CA LYS A 90 5.74 -0.20 4.32
C LYS A 90 5.53 0.31 5.76
N ALA A 91 6.20 1.41 6.13
CA ALA A 91 6.03 2.00 7.45
C ALA A 91 4.59 2.46 7.69
N ALA A 92 3.97 3.07 6.67
CA ALA A 92 2.58 3.51 6.76
C ALA A 92 1.62 2.32 6.91
N PHE A 93 1.79 1.26 6.12
CA PHE A 93 0.98 0.05 6.24
C PHE A 93 1.16 -0.61 7.60
N ASN A 94 2.40 -0.70 8.10
CA ASN A 94 2.66 -1.28 9.42
C ASN A 94 1.98 -0.48 10.52
N ASN A 95 1.95 0.84 10.39
CA ASN A 95 1.27 1.70 11.35
C ASN A 95 -0.25 1.50 11.33
N LEU A 96 -0.79 1.05 10.22
CA LEU A 96 -2.20 0.69 10.08
C LEU A 96 -2.44 -0.80 10.40
N TYR A 97 -1.42 -1.48 10.93
CA TYR A 97 -1.45 -2.90 11.33
C TYR A 97 -1.54 -3.88 10.16
N TYR A 98 -1.17 -3.45 8.95
CA TYR A 98 -0.97 -4.35 7.83
C TYR A 98 0.41 -4.97 7.93
N ARG A 99 0.55 -6.19 7.43
CA ARG A 99 1.82 -6.90 7.36
C ARG A 99 2.14 -7.27 5.92
N GLU A 100 3.38 -7.10 5.53
CA GLU A 100 3.84 -7.50 4.21
C GLU A 100 3.86 -9.01 4.11
N PHE A 101 3.30 -9.55 3.03
CA PHE A 101 3.33 -10.98 2.77
C PHE A 101 3.99 -11.33 1.44
N SER A 102 4.35 -10.34 0.63
CA SER A 102 5.01 -10.56 -0.66
C SER A 102 5.78 -9.30 -1.05
N GLU A 103 6.98 -9.50 -1.57
CA GLU A 103 7.79 -8.42 -2.13
C GLU A 103 8.53 -8.98 -3.33
N THR A 104 8.35 -8.32 -4.49
CA THR A 104 9.00 -8.71 -5.75
C THR A 104 9.61 -7.50 -6.40
N SER A 105 10.61 -7.72 -7.24
CA SER A 105 11.20 -6.63 -8.01
C SER A 105 11.37 -7.06 -9.46
N ILE A 106 11.30 -6.09 -10.37
CA ILE A 106 11.46 -6.31 -11.80
C ILE A 106 12.42 -5.25 -12.31
N ASP A 107 13.55 -5.69 -12.86
CA ASP A 107 14.52 -4.80 -13.49
C ASP A 107 14.36 -4.91 -15.00
N SER A 108 13.89 -3.84 -15.62
CA SER A 108 13.68 -3.77 -17.08
C SER A 108 14.82 -3.06 -17.81
N GLY A 109 15.92 -2.76 -17.09
CA GLY A 109 17.06 -2.06 -17.66
C GLY A 109 16.92 -0.53 -17.59
N ASP A 110 15.87 0.01 -18.17
CA ASP A 110 15.58 1.45 -18.15
C ASP A 110 14.69 1.86 -16.97
N LYS A 111 14.06 0.90 -16.30
CA LYS A 111 13.18 1.13 -15.16
C LYS A 111 13.39 0.03 -14.13
N PHE A 112 13.18 0.38 -12.87
CA PHE A 112 13.16 -0.58 -11.78
C PHE A 112 11.82 -0.50 -11.07
N THR A 113 11.16 -1.65 -10.93
CA THR A 113 9.85 -1.75 -10.29
C THR A 113 9.94 -2.63 -9.06
N VAL A 114 9.38 -2.17 -7.95
CA VAL A 114 9.20 -3.00 -6.76
C VAL A 114 7.70 -3.12 -6.47
N ILE A 115 7.30 -4.31 -6.05
CA ILE A 115 5.90 -4.61 -5.78
C ILE A 115 5.82 -5.17 -4.37
N GLY A 116 5.10 -4.49 -3.49
CA GLY A 116 4.85 -4.95 -2.13
C GLY A 116 3.37 -5.25 -1.94
N ARG A 117 3.06 -6.32 -1.20
CA ARG A 117 1.69 -6.70 -0.87
C ARG A 117 1.55 -6.83 0.63
N PHE A 118 0.48 -6.24 1.15
CA PHE A 118 0.23 -6.12 2.58
C PHE A 118 -1.19 -6.55 2.88
N ARG A 119 -1.39 -7.22 4.02
CA ARG A 119 -2.72 -7.63 4.43
C ARG A 119 -2.91 -7.53 5.94
N ARG A 120 -4.17 -7.43 6.33
CA ARG A 120 -4.58 -7.54 7.73
C ARG A 120 -6.03 -8.01 7.80
N VAL A 121 -6.40 -8.51 8.98
CA VAL A 121 -7.80 -8.77 9.32
C VAL A 121 -8.30 -7.57 10.12
N ILE A 122 -9.43 -7.02 9.71
CA ILE A 122 -10.02 -5.84 10.34
C ILE A 122 -11.29 -6.28 11.07
N GLY A 123 -11.35 -6.00 12.37
CA GLY A 123 -12.56 -6.22 13.16
C GLY A 123 -13.57 -5.09 12.95
N GLY A 124 -14.85 -5.38 13.16
CA GLY A 124 -15.91 -4.39 12.97
C GLY A 124 -15.80 -3.16 13.86
N GLY A 125 -15.14 -3.30 15.02
CA GLY A 125 -14.92 -2.20 15.94
C GLY A 125 -13.58 -1.47 15.77
N ASP A 126 -12.76 -1.89 14.81
CA ASP A 126 -11.44 -1.29 14.62
C ASP A 126 -11.55 0.13 14.10
N VAL A 127 -10.68 0.98 14.60
CA VAL A 127 -10.60 2.39 14.22
C VAL A 127 -9.19 2.68 13.73
N MET A 128 -9.07 3.43 12.64
CA MET A 128 -7.75 3.83 12.13
C MET A 128 -7.02 4.66 13.18
N PRO A 129 -5.69 4.42 13.37
CA PRO A 129 -4.87 5.29 14.21
C PRO A 129 -4.92 6.72 13.70
N THR A 130 -4.75 7.68 14.62
CA THR A 130 -4.62 9.08 14.24
C THR A 130 -3.28 9.30 13.55
N GLU A 131 -3.17 10.41 12.82
CA GLU A 131 -1.92 10.73 12.13
C GLU A 131 -0.75 10.95 13.07
N TYR A 132 -1.04 11.29 14.31
CA TYR A 132 0.00 11.52 15.34
C TYR A 132 0.71 10.24 15.79
N ASN A 133 0.19 9.09 15.42
CA ASN A 133 0.75 7.79 15.82
C ASN A 133 1.75 7.22 14.81
N PHE A 134 2.07 7.99 13.80
CA PHE A 134 3.10 7.58 12.82
C PHE A 134 4.50 7.73 13.38
#